data_579ef0e0f96deabfc82fea8921b9d33d
#
_entry.id   579ef0e0f96deabfc82fea8921b9d33d
#
_cell.length_a   1.000
_cell.length_b   1.000
_cell.length_c   1.000
_cell.angle_alpha   90.00
_cell.angle_beta   90.00
_cell.angle_gamma   90.00
#
_symmetry.space_group_name_H-M   'P 1'
#
loop_
_entity.id
_entity.type
_entity.pdbx_description
1 polymer ?
#
loop_
_entity_poly.entity_id
_entity_poly.type
_entity_poly.pdbx_seq_one_letter_code
_entity_poly.pdbx_strand_id
1 'polypeptide(L)'
;GGPGGPQQHVTIEDLFGGAATSQGGGGFGDLFSGGGFGDLFRQAANQPRAGHDVNAEMELTFHESISGVVKQLTINGQLVKVKIPKGVSNNAKIRLKGKGSPGSNGGPSGDLYVTVHVPDHPLFGRRGRNLSITVPITYFEAALGADIDVPTLDGKVRLRIPAGTAAGKKFRVRSKGIETAKGTGDLMVTVEIAVPDELSDDDRALLEQLRDNRADDNPRSHLGV
;
A
#
# COMPACT_ATOMS: atom_id res chain seq x y z
N GLY A 1 26.20 -40.72 8.01
CA GLY A 1 25.54 -41.94 7.66
C GLY A 1 24.47 -42.29 8.65
N GLY A 2 23.18 -42.17 8.26
CA GLY A 2 22.05 -42.69 8.98
C GLY A 2 20.96 -42.95 7.95
N PRO A 3 20.37 -44.17 7.89
CA PRO A 3 19.51 -44.55 6.78
C PRO A 3 18.08 -44.05 6.98
N GLY A 4 17.51 -43.50 5.89
CA GLY A 4 16.11 -43.15 5.80
C GLY A 4 15.20 -44.36 5.84
N GLY A 5 14.22 -44.37 6.75
CA GLY A 5 13.15 -45.32 6.78
C GLY A 5 12.10 -45.01 5.70
N PRO A 6 11.51 -46.03 5.07
CA PRO A 6 10.49 -45.82 4.06
C PRO A 6 9.17 -45.35 4.69
N GLN A 7 8.64 -44.23 4.17
CA GLN A 7 7.28 -43.82 4.47
C GLN A 7 6.30 -44.82 3.82
N GLN A 8 5.62 -45.58 4.61
CA GLN A 8 4.53 -46.47 4.15
C GLN A 8 3.31 -45.60 3.84
N HIS A 9 3.02 -45.44 2.56
CA HIS A 9 1.76 -44.91 2.06
C HIS A 9 0.73 -46.07 2.24
N VAL A 10 -0.09 -45.97 3.27
CA VAL A 10 -1.23 -46.87 3.46
C VAL A 10 -2.36 -46.35 2.56
N THR A 11 -2.64 -47.03 1.47
CA THR A 11 -3.78 -46.75 0.60
C THR A 11 -5.05 -47.37 1.14
N ILE A 12 -6.22 -46.78 0.81
CA ILE A 12 -7.55 -47.29 1.25
C ILE A 12 -7.79 -48.74 0.78
N GLU A 13 -7.16 -49.12 -0.35
CA GLU A 13 -7.21 -50.50 -0.84
C GLU A 13 -6.48 -51.51 0.06
N ASP A 14 -5.41 -51.12 0.73
CA ASP A 14 -4.68 -51.99 1.70
C ASP A 14 -5.48 -52.21 2.99
N LEU A 15 -6.39 -51.29 3.30
CA LEU A 15 -7.27 -51.40 4.47
C LEU A 15 -8.50 -52.30 4.23
N PHE A 16 -8.92 -52.42 2.96
CA PHE A 16 -10.11 -53.20 2.56
C PHE A 16 -9.81 -54.50 1.79
N GLY A 17 -8.56 -54.68 1.32
CA GLY A 17 -8.19 -55.79 0.43
C GLY A 17 -7.69 -57.10 1.13
N GLY A 18 -7.61 -57.14 2.43
CA GLY A 18 -6.93 -58.23 3.16
C GLY A 18 -7.80 -59.18 3.97
N ALA A 19 -9.07 -59.40 3.62
CA ALA A 19 -9.88 -60.35 4.39
C ALA A 19 -10.86 -61.13 3.51
N ALA A 20 -10.35 -61.95 2.62
CA ALA A 20 -11.13 -63.06 2.04
C ALA A 20 -10.25 -64.33 2.06
N THR A 21 -10.26 -65.06 3.15
CA THR A 21 -10.22 -66.53 3.33
C THR A 21 -9.69 -66.85 4.70
N SER A 22 -10.58 -67.21 5.65
CA SER A 22 -10.61 -68.45 6.38
C SER A 22 -11.66 -68.36 7.49
N GLN A 23 -12.55 -69.25 7.40
CA GLN A 23 -13.39 -69.96 8.34
C GLN A 23 -13.15 -69.64 9.84
N GLY A 24 -14.13 -68.94 10.47
CA GLY A 24 -14.14 -68.75 11.93
C GLY A 24 -15.00 -67.51 12.29
N GLY A 25 -16.25 -67.81 12.73
CA GLY A 25 -17.28 -66.81 13.00
C GLY A 25 -16.91 -65.79 14.10
N GLY A 26 -17.43 -64.61 13.96
CA GLY A 26 -17.56 -63.63 15.04
C GLY A 26 -17.03 -62.29 14.72
N GLY A 27 -17.90 -61.33 14.38
CA GLY A 27 -17.68 -60.00 14.95
C GLY A 27 -17.40 -58.81 14.10
N PHE A 28 -17.29 -58.87 12.77
CA PHE A 28 -17.16 -57.61 12.01
C PHE A 28 -18.50 -56.97 11.59
N GLY A 29 -19.56 -57.84 11.52
CA GLY A 29 -20.91 -57.34 11.24
C GLY A 29 -21.55 -56.63 12.45
N ASP A 30 -21.21 -57.02 13.65
CA ASP A 30 -21.70 -56.38 14.88
C ASP A 30 -21.03 -55.05 15.20
N LEU A 31 -19.80 -54.83 14.73
CA LEU A 31 -19.12 -53.55 14.86
C LEU A 31 -19.73 -52.50 13.93
N PHE A 32 -20.34 -52.92 12.80
CA PHE A 32 -21.05 -52.03 11.88
C PHE A 32 -22.55 -51.92 12.20
N SER A 33 -23.13 -52.88 12.91
CA SER A 33 -24.55 -52.90 13.25
C SER A 33 -24.85 -52.30 14.63
N GLY A 34 -23.85 -52.19 15.50
CA GLY A 34 -23.98 -51.56 16.83
C GLY A 34 -23.49 -50.11 16.79
N GLY A 35 -24.42 -49.17 16.89
CA GLY A 35 -24.41 -47.72 17.10
C GLY A 35 -23.14 -46.92 17.38
N GLY A 36 -21.93 -47.50 17.39
CA GLY A 36 -20.73 -46.79 17.81
C GLY A 36 -20.03 -45.95 16.69
N PHE A 37 -20.03 -46.44 15.46
CA PHE A 37 -19.38 -45.73 14.35
C PHE A 37 -20.25 -44.57 13.85
N GLY A 38 -21.57 -44.69 13.87
CA GLY A 38 -22.50 -43.63 13.52
C GLY A 38 -22.43 -42.44 14.48
N ASP A 39 -22.23 -42.68 15.76
CA ASP A 39 -22.07 -41.65 16.79
C ASP A 39 -20.69 -40.99 16.72
N LEU A 40 -19.63 -41.75 16.41
CA LEU A 40 -18.29 -41.20 16.21
C LEU A 40 -18.23 -40.29 14.97
N PHE A 41 -18.89 -40.69 13.88
CA PHE A 41 -19.00 -39.82 12.67
C PHE A 41 -19.91 -38.60 12.91
N ARG A 42 -20.99 -38.75 13.66
CA ARG A 42 -21.85 -37.63 14.06
C ARG A 42 -21.13 -36.68 15.00
N GLN A 43 -20.30 -37.17 15.91
CA GLN A 43 -19.51 -36.34 16.83
C GLN A 43 -18.37 -35.64 16.11
N ALA A 44 -17.73 -36.25 15.10
CA ALA A 44 -16.74 -35.62 14.23
C ALA A 44 -17.38 -34.58 13.28
N ALA A 45 -18.60 -34.81 12.83
CA ALA A 45 -19.35 -33.87 11.99
C ALA A 45 -19.85 -32.63 12.76
N ASN A 46 -20.03 -32.71 14.07
CA ASN A 46 -20.51 -31.63 14.93
C ASN A 46 -19.40 -30.81 15.60
N GLN A 47 -18.13 -31.06 15.26
CA GLN A 47 -17.05 -30.26 15.84
C GLN A 47 -17.11 -28.80 15.32
N PRO A 48 -16.94 -27.82 16.21
CA PRO A 48 -16.86 -26.41 15.82
C PRO A 48 -15.71 -26.20 14.83
N ARG A 49 -16.01 -25.65 13.66
CA ARG A 49 -15.01 -25.31 12.64
C ARG A 49 -14.97 -23.80 12.43
N ALA A 50 -13.76 -23.25 12.47
CA ALA A 50 -13.57 -21.84 12.15
C ALA A 50 -13.95 -21.54 10.70
N GLY A 51 -14.56 -20.38 10.48
CA GLY A 51 -14.81 -19.85 9.14
C GLY A 51 -13.52 -19.46 8.43
N HIS A 52 -13.59 -19.39 7.11
CA HIS A 52 -12.46 -18.98 6.29
C HIS A 52 -12.22 -17.46 6.37
N ASP A 53 -10.97 -17.06 6.25
CA ASP A 53 -10.61 -15.67 6.07
C ASP A 53 -11.09 -15.17 4.70
N VAL A 54 -11.46 -13.88 4.63
CA VAL A 54 -11.93 -13.22 3.42
C VAL A 54 -10.96 -12.10 3.07
N ASN A 55 -10.61 -12.02 1.78
CA ASN A 55 -9.85 -10.89 1.24
C ASN A 55 -10.78 -9.99 0.45
N ALA A 56 -10.64 -8.68 0.63
CA ALA A 56 -11.36 -7.65 -0.10
C ALA A 56 -10.39 -6.53 -0.48
N GLU A 57 -10.77 -5.77 -1.49
CA GLU A 57 -10.02 -4.60 -1.94
C GLU A 57 -10.88 -3.35 -1.78
N MET A 58 -10.22 -2.22 -1.54
CA MET A 58 -10.88 -0.94 -1.36
C MET A 58 -10.04 0.16 -1.98
N GLU A 59 -10.66 0.98 -2.80
CA GLU A 59 -10.03 2.19 -3.33
C GLU A 59 -10.29 3.39 -2.40
N LEU A 60 -9.24 4.17 -2.17
CA LEU A 60 -9.30 5.45 -1.47
C LEU A 60 -8.79 6.54 -2.40
N THR A 61 -9.34 7.72 -2.25
CA THR A 61 -8.70 8.91 -2.78
C THR A 61 -7.40 9.21 -2.02
N PHE A 62 -6.47 9.95 -2.64
CA PHE A 62 -5.26 10.38 -1.97
C PHE A 62 -5.56 11.13 -0.66
N HIS A 63 -6.57 12.03 -0.69
CA HIS A 63 -6.99 12.78 0.49
C HIS A 63 -7.54 11.89 1.62
N GLU A 64 -8.39 10.89 1.30
CA GLU A 64 -8.89 9.92 2.29
C GLU A 64 -7.77 9.10 2.92
N SER A 65 -6.74 8.75 2.13
CA SER A 65 -5.58 8.01 2.64
C SER A 65 -4.77 8.81 3.67
N ILE A 66 -4.77 10.13 3.54
CA ILE A 66 -4.06 11.05 4.44
C ILE A 66 -4.87 11.35 5.69
N SER A 67 -6.13 11.76 5.50
CA SER A 67 -7.02 12.20 6.59
C SER A 67 -7.53 11.04 7.44
N GLY A 68 -7.52 9.82 6.87
CA GLY A 68 -8.24 8.68 7.42
C GLY A 68 -9.75 8.81 7.19
N VAL A 69 -10.42 7.71 7.10
CA VAL A 69 -11.86 7.65 6.79
C VAL A 69 -12.47 6.37 7.37
N VAL A 70 -13.78 6.39 7.58
CA VAL A 70 -14.56 5.19 7.86
C VAL A 70 -15.39 4.87 6.62
N LYS A 71 -15.07 3.76 5.94
CA LYS A 71 -15.85 3.27 4.79
C LYS A 71 -16.63 2.02 5.15
N GLN A 72 -17.65 1.71 4.37
CA GLN A 72 -18.45 0.51 4.50
C GLN A 72 -18.20 -0.40 3.31
N LEU A 73 -18.02 -1.69 3.58
CA LEU A 73 -17.93 -2.75 2.57
C LEU A 73 -19.05 -3.75 2.81
N THR A 74 -19.64 -4.24 1.73
CA THR A 74 -20.58 -5.37 1.81
C THR A 74 -19.79 -6.67 1.60
N ILE A 75 -19.71 -7.48 2.66
CA ILE A 75 -19.02 -8.77 2.67
C ILE A 75 -20.04 -9.85 3.02
N ASN A 76 -20.22 -10.84 2.15
CA ASN A 76 -21.21 -11.93 2.33
C ASN A 76 -22.63 -11.40 2.67
N GLY A 77 -23.05 -10.30 2.04
CA GLY A 77 -24.35 -9.66 2.27
C GLY A 77 -24.44 -8.83 3.56
N GLN A 78 -23.37 -8.71 4.34
CA GLN A 78 -23.31 -7.89 5.55
C GLN A 78 -22.49 -6.61 5.34
N LEU A 79 -23.01 -5.49 5.86
CA LEU A 79 -22.29 -4.23 5.87
C LEU A 79 -21.23 -4.22 6.99
N VAL A 80 -19.97 -4.15 6.61
CA VAL A 80 -18.82 -4.08 7.52
C VAL A 80 -18.21 -2.68 7.48
N LYS A 81 -18.13 -2.01 8.63
CA LYS A 81 -17.43 -0.72 8.76
C LYS A 81 -15.94 -0.95 8.89
N VAL A 82 -15.17 -0.34 7.98
CA VAL A 82 -13.70 -0.38 7.95
C VAL A 82 -13.17 0.98 8.35
N LYS A 83 -12.48 1.05 9.47
CA LYS A 83 -11.81 2.29 9.92
C LYS A 83 -10.40 2.33 9.32
N ILE A 84 -10.18 3.27 8.43
CA ILE A 84 -8.91 3.53 7.78
C ILE A 84 -8.11 4.56 8.62
N PRO A 85 -6.92 4.23 9.10
CA PRO A 85 -6.10 5.18 9.86
C PRO A 85 -5.55 6.28 8.97
N LYS A 86 -5.24 7.44 9.56
CA LYS A 86 -4.55 8.55 8.89
C LYS A 86 -3.19 8.08 8.34
N GLY A 87 -2.89 8.50 7.11
CA GLY A 87 -1.62 8.21 6.48
C GLY A 87 -1.45 6.77 6.02
N VAL A 88 -2.53 6.03 5.79
CA VAL A 88 -2.46 4.66 5.25
C VAL A 88 -1.71 4.67 3.91
N SER A 89 -0.82 3.69 3.71
CA SER A 89 -0.05 3.56 2.47
C SER A 89 -0.82 2.79 1.41
N ASN A 90 -0.48 3.01 0.13
CA ASN A 90 -0.94 2.14 -0.94
C ASN A 90 -0.55 0.67 -0.65
N ASN A 91 -1.43 -0.26 -1.01
CA ASN A 91 -1.31 -1.70 -0.75
C ASN A 91 -1.24 -2.11 0.74
N ALA A 92 -1.63 -1.22 1.66
CA ALA A 92 -1.73 -1.57 3.06
C ALA A 92 -2.87 -2.56 3.29
N LYS A 93 -2.63 -3.58 4.14
CA LYS A 93 -3.64 -4.57 4.53
C LYS A 93 -4.18 -4.25 5.92
N ILE A 94 -5.50 -4.12 6.01
CA ILE A 94 -6.23 -3.85 7.26
C ILE A 94 -6.97 -5.12 7.66
N ARG A 95 -6.65 -5.67 8.84
CA ARG A 95 -7.30 -6.87 9.37
C ARG A 95 -8.47 -6.45 10.27
N LEU A 96 -9.63 -7.01 9.98
CA LEU A 96 -10.82 -6.91 10.84
C LEU A 96 -11.14 -8.29 11.40
N LYS A 97 -10.88 -8.44 12.69
CA LYS A 97 -10.99 -9.71 13.39
C LYS A 97 -12.45 -10.20 13.43
N GLY A 98 -12.68 -11.47 13.09
CA GLY A 98 -14.00 -12.10 13.12
C GLY A 98 -15.00 -11.53 12.10
N LYS A 99 -14.54 -10.88 11.01
CA LYS A 99 -15.36 -10.32 9.94
C LYS A 99 -15.26 -11.07 8.61
N GLY A 100 -14.62 -12.25 8.62
CA GLY A 100 -14.56 -13.18 7.51
C GLY A 100 -15.84 -14.04 7.38
N SER A 101 -15.71 -15.23 6.80
CA SER A 101 -16.83 -16.16 6.68
C SER A 101 -17.26 -16.70 8.04
N PRO A 102 -18.55 -16.96 8.26
CA PRO A 102 -19.02 -17.57 9.50
C PRO A 102 -18.45 -18.99 9.67
N GLY A 103 -18.15 -19.37 10.90
CA GLY A 103 -17.80 -20.73 11.24
C GLY A 103 -19.02 -21.65 11.22
N SER A 104 -18.77 -22.96 11.18
CA SER A 104 -19.82 -23.98 11.28
C SER A 104 -19.85 -24.59 12.69
N ASN A 105 -21.00 -25.14 13.08
CA ASN A 105 -21.22 -25.80 14.37
C ASN A 105 -20.78 -24.97 15.59
N GLY A 106 -21.05 -23.67 15.58
CA GLY A 106 -20.63 -22.77 16.66
C GLY A 106 -19.16 -22.38 16.67
N GLY A 107 -18.41 -22.69 15.60
CA GLY A 107 -17.03 -22.24 15.43
C GLY A 107 -16.94 -20.71 15.20
N PRO A 108 -15.80 -20.09 15.50
CA PRO A 108 -15.60 -18.66 15.31
C PRO A 108 -15.58 -18.30 13.83
N SER A 109 -16.00 -17.06 13.50
CA SER A 109 -15.80 -16.53 12.16
C SER A 109 -14.33 -16.31 11.86
N GLY A 110 -13.94 -16.45 10.58
CA GLY A 110 -12.64 -16.03 10.07
C GLY A 110 -12.44 -14.52 10.13
N ASP A 111 -11.31 -14.04 9.64
CA ASP A 111 -10.99 -12.63 9.59
C ASP A 111 -11.21 -12.03 8.19
N LEU A 112 -11.42 -10.74 8.13
CA LEU A 112 -11.47 -9.98 6.88
C LEU A 112 -10.17 -9.18 6.71
N TYR A 113 -9.49 -9.36 5.60
CA TYR A 113 -8.32 -8.58 5.18
C TYR A 113 -8.71 -7.65 4.05
N VAL A 114 -8.62 -6.36 4.30
CA VAL A 114 -8.91 -5.33 3.28
C VAL A 114 -7.60 -4.75 2.78
N THR A 115 -7.31 -4.93 1.49
CA THR A 115 -6.18 -4.28 0.82
C THR A 115 -6.65 -2.92 0.30
N VAL A 116 -5.90 -1.87 0.64
CA VAL A 116 -6.24 -0.50 0.28
C VAL A 116 -5.44 -0.06 -0.93
N HIS A 117 -6.11 0.42 -1.98
CA HIS A 117 -5.49 1.00 -3.16
C HIS A 117 -5.63 2.51 -3.14
N VAL A 118 -4.50 3.20 -3.29
CA VAL A 118 -4.43 4.67 -3.31
C VAL A 118 -3.75 5.09 -4.61
N PRO A 119 -4.45 5.78 -5.54
CA PRO A 119 -3.85 6.28 -6.75
C PRO A 119 -2.81 7.38 -6.45
N ASP A 120 -1.89 7.57 -7.37
CA ASP A 120 -0.93 8.67 -7.30
C ASP A 120 -1.65 10.03 -7.42
N HIS A 121 -1.11 11.02 -6.72
CA HIS A 121 -1.62 12.39 -6.82
C HIS A 121 -0.91 13.13 -7.95
N PRO A 122 -1.62 13.95 -8.77
CA PRO A 122 -1.01 14.62 -9.92
C PRO A 122 0.12 15.60 -9.55
N LEU A 123 0.07 16.18 -8.34
CA LEU A 123 1.06 17.17 -7.89
C LEU A 123 2.03 16.61 -6.85
N PHE A 124 1.57 15.73 -5.98
CA PHE A 124 2.36 15.28 -4.84
C PHE A 124 2.85 13.84 -5.01
N GLY A 125 4.16 13.66 -4.99
CA GLY A 125 4.77 12.36 -4.75
C GLY A 125 4.76 12.03 -3.25
N ARG A 126 4.74 10.75 -2.90
CA ARG A 126 4.73 10.28 -1.52
C ARG A 126 5.88 9.32 -1.24
N ARG A 127 6.62 9.58 -0.15
CA ARG A 127 7.62 8.66 0.38
C ARG A 127 7.46 8.49 1.90
N GLY A 128 6.76 7.44 2.28
CA GLY A 128 6.36 7.23 3.67
C GLY A 128 5.41 8.34 4.16
N ARG A 129 5.83 9.12 5.15
CA ARG A 129 5.09 10.29 5.65
C ARG A 129 5.50 11.61 4.99
N ASN A 130 6.59 11.63 4.23
CA ASN A 130 7.02 12.81 3.51
C ASN A 130 6.32 12.91 2.17
N LEU A 131 6.07 14.15 1.75
CA LEU A 131 5.59 14.50 0.42
C LEU A 131 6.72 15.12 -0.40
N SER A 132 6.59 15.06 -1.70
CA SER A 132 7.45 15.78 -2.63
C SER A 132 6.58 16.49 -3.67
N ILE A 133 7.04 17.66 -4.12
CA ILE A 133 6.44 18.42 -5.20
C ILE A 133 7.56 19.07 -6.02
N THR A 134 7.36 19.13 -7.33
CA THR A 134 8.21 19.95 -8.20
C THR A 134 7.48 21.25 -8.52
N VAL A 135 8.14 22.37 -8.31
CA VAL A 135 7.57 23.70 -8.49
C VAL A 135 8.38 24.43 -9.55
N PRO A 136 7.76 24.83 -10.67
CA PRO A 136 8.41 25.67 -11.66
C PRO A 136 8.63 27.08 -11.09
N ILE A 137 9.82 27.62 -11.29
CA ILE A 137 10.17 29.01 -11.01
C ILE A 137 10.79 29.64 -12.25
N THR A 138 10.68 30.93 -12.38
CA THR A 138 11.30 31.66 -13.49
C THR A 138 12.82 31.75 -13.31
N TYR A 139 13.54 32.02 -14.39
CA TYR A 139 14.97 32.32 -14.33
C TYR A 139 15.27 33.51 -13.40
N PHE A 140 14.43 34.52 -13.42
CA PHE A 140 14.59 35.72 -12.58
C PHE A 140 14.41 35.40 -11.09
N GLU A 141 13.43 34.61 -10.74
CA GLU A 141 13.24 34.14 -9.35
C GLU A 141 14.41 33.29 -8.88
N ALA A 142 14.98 32.45 -9.75
CA ALA A 142 16.14 31.64 -9.43
C ALA A 142 17.41 32.51 -9.26
N ALA A 143 17.62 33.50 -10.14
CA ALA A 143 18.81 34.30 -10.16
C ALA A 143 18.82 35.39 -9.07
N LEU A 144 17.70 36.08 -8.87
CA LEU A 144 17.58 37.23 -7.96
C LEU A 144 17.06 36.85 -6.58
N GLY A 145 16.48 35.67 -6.46
CA GLY A 145 15.73 35.24 -5.29
C GLY A 145 14.28 35.74 -5.30
N ALA A 146 13.39 35.00 -4.69
CA ALA A 146 11.98 35.34 -4.61
C ALA A 146 11.31 34.68 -3.40
N ASP A 147 10.15 35.19 -3.01
CA ASP A 147 9.23 34.49 -2.11
C ASP A 147 8.08 33.94 -2.97
N ILE A 148 7.95 32.62 -3.03
CA ILE A 148 6.92 31.94 -3.84
C ILE A 148 5.90 31.25 -2.95
N ASP A 149 4.67 31.11 -3.43
CA ASP A 149 3.64 30.31 -2.78
C ASP A 149 3.70 28.86 -3.30
N VAL A 150 3.89 27.92 -2.39
CA VAL A 150 3.95 26.48 -2.69
C VAL A 150 2.69 25.81 -2.16
N PRO A 151 1.95 25.01 -2.98
CA PRO A 151 0.80 24.28 -2.50
C PRO A 151 1.19 23.22 -1.46
N THR A 152 0.31 23.03 -0.50
CA THR A 152 0.39 21.98 0.53
C THR A 152 -0.94 21.26 0.63
N LEU A 153 -1.03 20.22 1.46
CA LEU A 153 -2.31 19.51 1.70
C LEU A 153 -3.39 20.43 2.28
N ASP A 154 -2.99 21.43 3.08
CA ASP A 154 -3.88 22.28 3.85
C ASP A 154 -3.96 23.72 3.30
N GLY A 155 -3.57 23.92 2.04
CA GLY A 155 -3.55 25.23 1.42
C GLY A 155 -2.20 25.57 0.78
N LYS A 156 -1.56 26.67 1.16
CA LYS A 156 -0.26 27.08 0.62
C LYS A 156 0.70 27.56 1.71
N VAL A 157 1.99 27.50 1.42
CA VAL A 157 3.06 28.02 2.29
C VAL A 157 3.97 28.91 1.47
N ARG A 158 4.42 30.02 2.06
CA ARG A 158 5.42 30.87 1.45
C ARG A 158 6.81 30.25 1.64
N LEU A 159 7.52 30.06 0.53
CA LEU A 159 8.88 29.53 0.47
C LEU A 159 9.81 30.58 -0.10
N ARG A 160 10.87 30.90 0.63
CA ARG A 160 11.91 31.81 0.16
C ARG A 160 12.93 31.05 -0.68
N ILE A 161 13.09 31.51 -1.90
CA ILE A 161 14.11 31.06 -2.85
C ILE A 161 15.30 32.03 -2.76
N PRO A 162 16.47 31.57 -2.31
CA PRO A 162 17.67 32.40 -2.28
C PRO A 162 18.14 32.76 -3.70
N ALA A 163 18.77 33.92 -3.85
CA ALA A 163 19.41 34.27 -5.12
C ALA A 163 20.49 33.25 -5.50
N GLY A 164 20.63 32.96 -6.79
CA GLY A 164 21.57 31.95 -7.30
C GLY A 164 21.12 30.51 -7.04
N THR A 165 19.83 30.27 -6.92
CA THR A 165 19.29 28.91 -6.74
C THR A 165 19.41 28.12 -8.06
N ALA A 166 20.12 26.99 -8.01
CA ALA A 166 20.27 26.09 -9.15
C ALA A 166 18.99 25.26 -9.40
N ALA A 167 18.76 24.87 -10.67
CA ALA A 167 17.73 23.91 -11.04
C ALA A 167 17.91 22.58 -10.27
N GLY A 168 16.81 21.96 -9.88
CA GLY A 168 16.82 20.72 -9.10
C GLY A 168 17.13 20.91 -7.60
N LYS A 169 17.36 22.14 -7.14
CA LYS A 169 17.57 22.43 -5.71
C LYS A 169 16.35 21.99 -4.91
N LYS A 170 16.60 21.34 -3.78
CA LYS A 170 15.55 20.84 -2.88
C LYS A 170 15.47 21.70 -1.62
N PHE A 171 14.26 22.08 -1.29
CA PHE A 171 13.93 22.80 -0.06
C PHE A 171 13.03 21.92 0.82
N ARG A 172 13.22 21.99 2.11
CA ARG A 172 12.43 21.23 3.09
C ARG A 172 11.49 22.17 3.83
N VAL A 173 10.20 21.92 3.69
CA VAL A 173 9.17 22.61 4.48
C VAL A 173 8.72 21.66 5.58
N ARG A 174 9.10 21.99 6.82
CA ARG A 174 8.87 21.14 7.97
C ARG A 174 7.39 21.00 8.29
N SER A 175 6.98 19.80 8.73
CA SER A 175 5.62 19.50 9.20
C SER A 175 4.52 19.78 8.16
N LYS A 176 4.85 19.77 6.86
CA LYS A 176 3.89 19.91 5.74
C LYS A 176 3.75 18.63 4.91
N GLY A 177 4.17 17.49 5.46
CA GLY A 177 3.90 16.15 4.95
C GLY A 177 2.65 15.54 5.56
N ILE A 178 2.59 14.21 5.56
CA ILE A 178 1.45 13.43 6.04
C ILE A 178 1.52 13.26 7.56
N GLU A 179 0.41 13.53 8.24
CA GLU A 179 0.23 13.22 9.65
C GLU A 179 -0.06 11.73 9.84
N THR A 180 0.70 11.09 10.72
CA THR A 180 0.53 9.68 11.09
C THR A 180 0.65 9.53 12.61
N ALA A 181 0.33 8.35 13.15
CA ALA A 181 0.56 8.05 14.57
C ALA A 181 2.03 8.22 15.02
N LYS A 182 2.98 8.20 14.07
CA LYS A 182 4.43 8.38 14.31
C LYS A 182 4.89 9.84 14.16
N GLY A 183 3.95 10.78 14.00
CA GLY A 183 4.19 12.20 13.80
C GLY A 183 3.98 12.64 12.35
N THR A 184 4.15 13.95 12.11
CA THR A 184 3.97 14.60 10.81
C THR A 184 5.27 14.57 10.02
N GLY A 185 5.19 14.24 8.75
CA GLY A 185 6.29 14.30 7.79
C GLY A 185 6.55 15.72 7.29
N ASP A 186 7.48 15.85 6.34
CA ASP A 186 7.85 17.10 5.71
C ASP A 186 7.44 17.13 4.24
N LEU A 187 7.35 18.32 3.67
CA LEU A 187 7.22 18.53 2.24
C LEU A 187 8.59 18.88 1.66
N MET A 188 9.05 18.08 0.69
CA MET A 188 10.26 18.31 -0.08
C MET A 188 9.88 19.01 -1.39
N VAL A 189 10.28 20.26 -1.53
CA VAL A 189 10.04 21.07 -2.73
C VAL A 189 11.28 21.04 -3.61
N THR A 190 11.16 20.53 -4.81
CA THR A 190 12.21 20.60 -5.84
C THR A 190 11.86 21.73 -6.78
N VAL A 191 12.77 22.66 -7.01
CA VAL A 191 12.56 23.73 -7.98
C VAL A 191 13.06 23.34 -9.35
N GLU A 192 12.31 23.72 -10.38
CA GLU A 192 12.63 23.56 -11.77
C GLU A 192 12.56 24.92 -12.46
N ILE A 193 13.53 25.24 -13.31
CA ILE A 193 13.53 26.53 -14.00
C ILE A 193 12.67 26.41 -15.25
N ALA A 194 11.57 27.15 -15.26
CA ALA A 194 10.69 27.26 -16.42
C ALA A 194 11.27 28.28 -17.41
N VAL A 195 11.36 27.87 -18.65
CA VAL A 195 11.74 28.75 -19.76
C VAL A 195 10.45 29.11 -20.50
N PRO A 196 10.16 30.41 -20.76
CA PRO A 196 8.98 30.79 -21.53
C PRO A 196 9.09 30.29 -22.97
N ASP A 197 7.98 29.78 -23.50
CA ASP A 197 7.90 29.27 -24.88
C ASP A 197 7.96 30.42 -25.91
N GLU A 198 7.44 31.60 -25.54
CA GLU A 198 7.39 32.79 -26.39
C GLU A 198 8.04 33.95 -25.67
N LEU A 199 8.75 34.78 -26.41
CA LEU A 199 9.37 36.02 -25.95
C LEU A 199 8.89 37.20 -26.81
N SER A 200 8.59 38.33 -26.18
CA SER A 200 8.44 39.60 -26.90
C SER A 200 9.76 40.02 -27.50
N ASP A 201 9.72 40.92 -28.50
CA ASP A 201 10.94 41.46 -29.09
C ASP A 201 11.78 42.23 -28.06
N ASP A 202 11.13 42.90 -27.13
CA ASP A 202 11.81 43.65 -26.05
C ASP A 202 12.48 42.69 -25.07
N ASP A 203 11.81 41.63 -24.65
CA ASP A 203 12.39 40.62 -23.77
C ASP A 203 13.58 39.88 -24.41
N ARG A 204 13.45 39.57 -25.71
CA ARG A 204 14.54 39.00 -26.49
C ARG A 204 15.76 39.88 -26.50
N ALA A 205 15.58 41.20 -26.78
CA ALA A 205 16.68 42.16 -26.79
C ALA A 205 17.38 42.27 -25.43
N LEU A 206 16.61 42.24 -24.32
CA LEU A 206 17.17 42.27 -22.97
C LEU A 206 17.95 40.98 -22.64
N LEU A 207 17.44 39.83 -23.04
CA LEU A 207 18.14 38.55 -22.86
C LEU A 207 19.41 38.45 -23.69
N GLU A 208 19.41 39.02 -24.91
CA GLU A 208 20.60 39.11 -25.75
C GLU A 208 21.69 40.02 -25.13
N GLN A 209 21.32 41.15 -24.57
CA GLN A 209 22.23 42.01 -23.83
C GLN A 209 22.80 41.26 -22.58
N LEU A 210 21.96 40.55 -21.85
CA LEU A 210 22.41 39.80 -20.70
C LEU A 210 23.38 38.66 -21.10
N ARG A 211 23.12 37.95 -22.19
CA ARG A 211 23.99 36.94 -22.77
C ARG A 211 25.36 37.53 -23.11
N ASP A 212 25.37 38.67 -23.78
CA ASP A 212 26.59 39.31 -24.25
C ASP A 212 27.45 39.84 -23.07
N ASN A 213 26.79 40.31 -22.00
CA ASN A 213 27.47 40.71 -20.76
C ASN A 213 28.09 39.53 -20.02
N ARG A 214 27.72 38.29 -20.35
CA ARG A 214 28.17 37.03 -19.72
C ARG A 214 28.75 36.07 -20.74
N ALA A 215 29.32 36.57 -21.80
CA ALA A 215 29.88 35.75 -22.90
C ALA A 215 30.97 34.76 -22.43
N ASP A 216 31.68 35.11 -21.36
CA ASP A 216 32.75 34.29 -20.79
C ASP A 216 32.24 33.18 -19.83
N ASP A 217 30.94 33.19 -19.47
CA ASP A 217 30.38 32.20 -18.60
C ASP A 217 30.24 30.84 -19.34
N ASN A 218 31.01 29.84 -18.92
CA ASN A 218 30.89 28.48 -19.45
C ASN A 218 30.38 27.53 -18.38
N PRO A 219 29.06 27.22 -18.29
CA PRO A 219 28.50 26.29 -17.34
C PRO A 219 28.94 24.84 -17.58
N ARG A 220 29.53 24.55 -18.72
CA ARG A 220 30.01 23.21 -19.12
C ARG A 220 31.51 23.01 -18.93
N SER A 221 32.23 23.98 -18.35
CA SER A 221 33.69 23.90 -18.13
C SER A 221 34.13 22.63 -17.38
N HIS A 222 33.27 22.16 -16.45
CA HIS A 222 33.51 20.92 -15.69
C HIS A 222 33.39 19.64 -16.53
N LEU A 223 32.82 19.71 -17.73
CA LEU A 223 32.70 18.58 -18.67
C LEU A 223 33.88 18.50 -19.64
N GLY A 224 34.82 19.45 -19.60
CA GLY A 224 36.00 19.48 -20.46
C GLY A 224 35.69 19.95 -21.90
N VAL A 225 34.58 20.69 -22.11
CA VAL A 225 34.17 21.24 -23.41
C VAL A 225 33.96 22.73 -23.31
#